data_8421ee7198c31615b6b9fc28555ab92e
#
_entry.id   8421ee7198c31615b6b9fc28555ab92e
#
_cell.length_a   1.000
_cell.length_b   1.000
_cell.length_c   1.000
_cell.angle_alpha   90.00
_cell.angle_beta   90.00
_cell.angle_gamma   90.00
#
_symmetry.space_group_name_H-M   'P 1'
#
loop_
_entity.id
_entity.type
_entity.pdbx_description
1 polymer ?
#
loop_
_entity_poly.entity_id
_entity_poly.type
_entity_poly.pdbx_seq_one_letter_code
_entity_poly.pdbx_strand_id
1 'polypeptide(L)'
;MIRFARLARDERGASIVELALVAPVMASLLVGMVDLSRAYSHKLKLEQAAQRAIEKIQQYQTTTSTYGTLQTEAAQAAGAGSTVTIDYWLECDGTRAANYNSSCSTGQTYARWVQVDVTGTFTPLFPSKRYPGANANGTFTLHGIAGMRTQ
;
A
#
# COMPACT_ATOMS: atom_id res chain seq x y z
N MET A 1 -29.65 43.35 -38.89
CA MET A 1 -28.41 43.43 -38.11
C MET A 1 -28.65 43.88 -36.64
N ILE A 2 -29.67 43.40 -35.90
CA ILE A 2 -30.00 43.99 -34.59
C ILE A 2 -30.13 42.99 -33.45
N ARG A 3 -29.78 41.74 -33.65
CA ARG A 3 -29.98 40.73 -32.59
C ARG A 3 -28.71 40.24 -31.85
N PHE A 4 -27.53 40.51 -32.35
CA PHE A 4 -26.29 40.09 -31.68
C PHE A 4 -25.92 40.95 -30.46
N ALA A 5 -26.32 42.21 -30.41
CA ALA A 5 -26.02 43.12 -29.31
C ALA A 5 -26.82 42.82 -28.01
N ARG A 6 -27.93 42.08 -28.09
CA ARG A 6 -28.67 41.63 -26.91
C ARG A 6 -28.07 40.37 -26.25
N LEU A 7 -27.43 39.52 -27.00
CA LEU A 7 -26.74 38.30 -26.50
C LEU A 7 -25.47 38.66 -25.69
N ALA A 8 -24.80 39.74 -26.06
CA ALA A 8 -23.62 40.23 -25.33
C ALA A 8 -23.92 40.87 -23.97
N ARG A 9 -25.18 41.09 -23.62
CA ARG A 9 -25.64 41.72 -22.37
C ARG A 9 -26.43 40.78 -21.48
N ASP A 10 -26.52 39.52 -21.81
CA ASP A 10 -27.25 38.53 -21.03
C ASP A 10 -26.30 37.89 -19.99
N GLU A 11 -26.27 38.46 -18.79
CA GLU A 11 -25.47 38.01 -17.64
C GLU A 11 -25.83 36.57 -17.20
N ARG A 12 -27.01 36.06 -17.61
CA ARG A 12 -27.41 34.66 -17.34
C ARG A 12 -26.55 33.64 -18.11
N GLY A 13 -26.01 34.01 -19.27
CA GLY A 13 -25.09 33.16 -20.03
C GLY A 13 -23.68 33.09 -19.40
N ALA A 14 -23.23 34.14 -18.73
CA ALA A 14 -21.90 34.20 -18.10
C ALA A 14 -21.74 33.14 -17.00
N SER A 15 -22.74 32.97 -16.15
CA SER A 15 -22.74 31.99 -15.06
C SER A 15 -22.66 30.54 -15.56
N ILE A 16 -23.26 30.22 -16.71
CA ILE A 16 -23.20 28.89 -17.33
C ILE A 16 -21.80 28.61 -17.86
N VAL A 17 -21.16 29.59 -18.49
CA VAL A 17 -19.77 29.47 -18.98
C VAL A 17 -18.80 29.31 -17.83
N GLU A 18 -18.96 30.06 -16.75
CA GLU A 18 -18.16 29.98 -15.54
C GLU A 18 -18.28 28.57 -14.91
N LEU A 19 -19.50 28.05 -14.78
CA LEU A 19 -19.71 26.70 -14.28
C LEU A 19 -19.10 25.65 -15.21
N ALA A 20 -19.19 25.81 -16.52
CA ALA A 20 -18.62 24.89 -17.50
C ALA A 20 -17.07 24.83 -17.44
N LEU A 21 -16.41 25.92 -17.04
CA LEU A 21 -14.97 25.96 -16.85
C LEU A 21 -14.55 25.33 -15.51
N VAL A 22 -15.36 25.50 -14.46
CA VAL A 22 -15.06 24.97 -13.12
C VAL A 22 -15.42 23.47 -12.99
N ALA A 23 -16.48 23.03 -13.66
CA ALA A 23 -16.98 21.67 -13.55
C ALA A 23 -15.93 20.56 -13.83
N PRO A 24 -15.10 20.63 -14.89
CA PRO A 24 -14.08 19.60 -15.14
C PRO A 24 -12.98 19.59 -14.07
N VAL A 25 -12.65 20.75 -13.49
CA VAL A 25 -11.68 20.83 -12.39
C VAL A 25 -12.27 20.17 -11.13
N MET A 26 -13.50 20.51 -10.79
CA MET A 26 -14.20 19.88 -9.64
C MET A 26 -14.34 18.37 -9.83
N ALA A 27 -14.69 17.92 -11.04
CA ALA A 27 -14.81 16.49 -11.34
C ALA A 27 -13.46 15.77 -11.17
N SER A 28 -12.36 16.34 -11.65
CA SER A 28 -11.02 15.76 -11.50
C SER A 28 -10.58 15.66 -10.04
N LEU A 29 -10.89 16.67 -9.22
CA LEU A 29 -10.62 16.64 -7.78
C LEU A 29 -11.44 15.55 -7.06
N LEU A 30 -12.70 15.39 -7.41
CA LEU A 30 -13.55 14.32 -6.83
C LEU A 30 -13.01 12.94 -7.18
N VAL A 31 -12.63 12.71 -8.43
CA VAL A 31 -12.02 11.45 -8.84
C VAL A 31 -10.71 11.19 -8.10
N GLY A 32 -9.85 12.19 -7.98
CA GLY A 32 -8.59 12.09 -7.23
C GLY A 32 -8.82 11.74 -5.74
N MET A 33 -9.84 12.33 -5.12
CA MET A 33 -10.21 12.02 -3.73
C MET A 33 -10.68 10.57 -3.57
N VAL A 34 -11.50 10.09 -4.49
CA VAL A 34 -11.99 8.69 -4.49
C VAL A 34 -10.81 7.72 -4.67
N ASP A 35 -9.90 7.98 -5.61
CA ASP A 35 -8.73 7.13 -5.83
C ASP A 35 -7.80 7.11 -4.62
N LEU A 36 -7.54 8.25 -4.00
CA LEU A 36 -6.73 8.33 -2.79
C LEU A 36 -7.35 7.52 -1.63
N SER A 37 -8.67 7.65 -1.43
CA SER A 37 -9.39 6.89 -0.41
C SER A 37 -9.31 5.38 -0.65
N ARG A 38 -9.45 4.93 -1.91
CA ARG A 38 -9.33 3.52 -2.30
C ARG A 38 -7.90 3.00 -2.10
N ALA A 39 -6.89 3.77 -2.51
CA ALA A 39 -5.48 3.43 -2.31
C ALA A 39 -5.14 3.27 -0.83
N TYR A 40 -5.59 4.22 -0.01
CA TYR A 40 -5.38 4.16 1.44
C TYR A 40 -6.07 2.94 2.08
N SER A 41 -7.33 2.68 1.72
CA SER A 41 -8.06 1.50 2.21
C SER A 41 -7.37 0.20 1.78
N HIS A 42 -6.83 0.14 0.57
CA HIS A 42 -6.07 -1.02 0.10
C HIS A 42 -4.77 -1.20 0.89
N LYS A 43 -4.03 -0.11 1.13
CA LYS A 43 -2.82 -0.14 1.97
C LYS A 43 -3.12 -0.64 3.38
N LEU A 44 -4.17 -0.13 4.03
CA LEU A 44 -4.57 -0.60 5.36
C LEU A 44 -4.88 -2.09 5.41
N LYS A 45 -5.51 -2.65 4.37
CA LYS A 45 -5.76 -4.09 4.28
C LYS A 45 -4.46 -4.90 4.25
N LEU A 46 -3.45 -4.43 3.49
CA LEU A 46 -2.14 -5.09 3.43
C LEU A 46 -1.43 -5.03 4.79
N GLU A 47 -1.47 -3.89 5.47
CA GLU A 47 -0.90 -3.73 6.81
C GLU A 47 -1.60 -4.64 7.83
N GLN A 48 -2.93 -4.71 7.80
CA GLN A 48 -3.69 -5.62 8.67
C GLN A 48 -3.38 -7.10 8.38
N ALA A 49 -3.17 -7.47 7.12
CA ALA A 49 -2.79 -8.83 6.75
C ALA A 49 -1.40 -9.18 7.29
N ALA A 50 -0.43 -8.26 7.19
CA ALA A 50 0.91 -8.41 7.75
C ALA A 50 0.87 -8.54 9.29
N GLN A 51 0.08 -7.69 9.97
CA GLN A 51 -0.07 -7.74 11.42
C GLN A 51 -0.69 -9.06 11.90
N ARG A 52 -1.74 -9.55 11.23
CA ARG A 52 -2.36 -10.85 11.57
C ARG A 52 -1.38 -12.02 11.43
N ALA A 53 -0.50 -11.99 10.41
CA ALA A 53 0.54 -13.01 10.27
C ALA A 53 1.54 -12.96 11.43
N ILE A 54 1.96 -11.77 11.86
CA ILE A 54 2.85 -11.58 13.02
C ILE A 54 2.19 -12.06 14.31
N GLU A 55 0.93 -11.71 14.55
CA GLU A 55 0.17 -12.18 15.74
C GLU A 55 0.11 -13.70 15.81
N LYS A 56 -0.08 -14.39 14.69
CA LYS A 56 -0.04 -15.86 14.64
C LYS A 56 1.33 -16.42 14.98
N ILE A 57 2.41 -15.82 14.48
CA ILE A 57 3.77 -16.23 14.83
C ILE A 57 3.97 -16.13 16.35
N GLN A 58 3.48 -15.09 16.97
CA GLN A 58 3.56 -14.87 18.40
C GLN A 58 2.78 -15.91 19.21
N GLN A 59 1.57 -16.26 18.77
CA GLN A 59 0.69 -17.19 19.47
C GLN A 59 1.19 -18.64 19.42
N TYR A 60 1.76 -19.06 18.31
CA TYR A 60 2.08 -20.47 18.07
C TYR A 60 3.56 -20.83 18.26
N GLN A 61 4.44 -19.87 18.63
CA GLN A 61 5.90 -20.07 18.71
C GLN A 61 6.44 -20.89 17.53
N THR A 62 6.02 -20.51 16.34
CA THR A 62 6.21 -21.27 15.11
C THR A 62 7.69 -21.40 14.76
N THR A 63 8.08 -22.60 14.35
CA THR A 63 9.39 -22.86 13.77
C THR A 63 9.44 -22.33 12.32
N THR A 64 10.65 -22.10 11.79
CA THR A 64 10.86 -21.61 10.42
C THR A 64 10.14 -22.46 9.34
N SER A 65 9.88 -23.75 9.61
CA SER A 65 9.14 -24.63 8.72
C SER A 65 7.65 -24.29 8.58
N THR A 66 7.08 -23.57 9.57
CA THR A 66 5.65 -23.19 9.59
C THR A 66 5.41 -21.85 8.86
N TYR A 67 6.46 -21.10 8.53
CA TYR A 67 6.29 -19.78 7.89
C TYR A 67 5.65 -19.88 6.48
N GLY A 68 5.78 -21.02 5.78
CA GLY A 68 5.13 -21.22 4.50
C GLY A 68 3.60 -21.24 4.58
N THR A 69 3.02 -21.78 5.65
CA THR A 69 1.57 -21.76 5.87
C THR A 69 1.08 -20.37 6.22
N LEU A 70 1.85 -19.61 7.01
CA LEU A 70 1.56 -18.23 7.35
C LEU A 70 1.59 -17.32 6.12
N GLN A 71 2.51 -17.57 5.19
CA GLN A 71 2.58 -16.86 3.92
C GLN A 71 1.28 -17.02 3.11
N THR A 72 0.77 -18.24 3.02
CA THR A 72 -0.49 -18.53 2.32
C THR A 72 -1.69 -17.86 3.00
N GLU A 73 -1.77 -17.91 4.32
CA GLU A 73 -2.84 -17.29 5.07
C GLU A 73 -2.81 -15.75 5.00
N ALA A 74 -1.63 -15.16 5.08
CA ALA A 74 -1.47 -13.71 4.93
C ALA A 74 -1.86 -13.26 3.51
N ALA A 75 -1.52 -14.04 2.48
CA ALA A 75 -1.93 -13.77 1.10
C ALA A 75 -3.45 -13.84 0.93
N GLN A 76 -4.11 -14.84 1.55
CA GLN A 76 -5.57 -14.93 1.55
C GLN A 76 -6.24 -13.76 2.28
N ALA A 77 -5.69 -13.32 3.41
CA ALA A 77 -6.20 -12.18 4.17
C ALA A 77 -6.04 -10.85 3.43
N ALA A 78 -4.96 -10.70 2.67
CA ALA A 78 -4.67 -9.50 1.88
C ALA A 78 -5.56 -9.40 0.63
N GLY A 79 -6.04 -10.55 0.11
CA GLY A 79 -6.89 -10.64 -1.07
C GLY A 79 -6.14 -11.07 -2.34
N ALA A 80 -6.92 -11.32 -3.39
CA ALA A 80 -6.40 -11.81 -4.66
C ALA A 80 -5.37 -10.85 -5.28
N GLY A 81 -4.27 -11.41 -5.79
CA GLY A 81 -3.20 -10.64 -6.44
C GLY A 81 -2.16 -10.05 -5.49
N SER A 82 -2.22 -10.35 -4.18
CA SER A 82 -1.18 -9.99 -3.23
C SER A 82 -0.10 -11.07 -3.12
N THR A 83 1.12 -10.63 -2.87
CA THR A 83 2.28 -11.48 -2.63
C THR A 83 2.78 -11.24 -1.21
N VAL A 84 3.15 -12.31 -0.51
CA VAL A 84 3.67 -12.23 0.85
C VAL A 84 5.09 -12.75 0.89
N THR A 85 5.98 -11.96 1.48
CA THR A 85 7.36 -12.34 1.77
C THR A 85 7.57 -12.31 3.27
N ILE A 86 8.14 -13.39 3.82
CA ILE A 86 8.53 -13.45 5.22
C ILE A 86 10.05 -13.46 5.27
N ASP A 87 10.62 -12.47 5.93
CA ASP A 87 12.05 -12.37 6.23
C ASP A 87 12.28 -12.60 7.72
N TYR A 88 13.32 -13.36 8.04
CA TYR A 88 13.69 -13.64 9.43
C TYR A 88 15.23 -13.67 9.54
N TRP A 89 15.72 -13.04 10.61
CA TRP A 89 17.17 -12.93 10.80
C TRP A 89 17.54 -12.89 12.28
N LEU A 90 18.81 -13.24 12.52
CA LEU A 90 19.47 -13.08 13.81
C LEU A 90 20.33 -11.81 13.76
N GLU A 91 20.33 -11.03 14.82
CA GLU A 91 21.24 -9.92 15.05
C GLU A 91 22.14 -10.22 16.25
N CYS A 92 23.43 -9.97 16.08
CA CYS A 92 24.42 -10.03 17.13
C CYS A 92 25.02 -8.63 17.29
N ASP A 93 24.86 -8.00 18.47
CA ASP A 93 25.24 -6.61 18.74
C ASP A 93 24.74 -5.61 17.66
N GLY A 94 23.49 -5.77 17.20
CA GLY A 94 22.89 -4.92 16.18
C GLY A 94 23.33 -5.22 14.74
N THR A 95 24.17 -6.24 14.51
CA THR A 95 24.60 -6.64 13.18
C THR A 95 23.88 -7.91 12.76
N ARG A 96 23.30 -7.92 11.53
CA ARG A 96 22.61 -9.07 10.99
C ARG A 96 23.58 -10.22 10.73
N ALA A 97 23.33 -11.37 11.33
CA ALA A 97 24.10 -12.59 11.13
C ALA A 97 23.75 -13.28 9.81
N ALA A 98 24.69 -14.07 9.26
CA ALA A 98 24.49 -14.79 8.01
C ALA A 98 23.38 -15.83 8.07
N ASN A 99 23.16 -16.47 9.23
CA ASN A 99 22.18 -17.53 9.41
C ASN A 99 21.30 -17.27 10.63
N TYR A 100 19.99 -17.41 10.46
CA TYR A 100 18.99 -17.27 11.53
C TYR A 100 19.21 -18.28 12.68
N ASN A 101 19.59 -19.51 12.36
CA ASN A 101 19.78 -20.60 13.34
C ASN A 101 21.19 -20.61 13.98
N SER A 102 22.05 -19.65 13.63
CA SER A 102 23.37 -19.53 14.28
C SER A 102 23.22 -18.97 15.70
N SER A 103 24.34 -19.01 16.43
CA SER A 103 24.46 -18.40 17.76
C SER A 103 25.43 -17.22 17.67
N CYS A 104 25.20 -16.19 18.46
CA CYS A 104 26.17 -15.11 18.64
C CYS A 104 27.34 -15.56 19.53
N SER A 105 28.45 -14.88 19.41
CA SER A 105 29.62 -15.15 20.27
C SER A 105 29.32 -14.85 21.73
N THR A 106 30.03 -15.52 22.62
CA THR A 106 29.88 -15.33 24.07
C THR A 106 30.08 -13.86 24.45
N GLY A 107 29.11 -13.29 25.16
CA GLY A 107 29.11 -11.88 25.60
C GLY A 107 28.44 -10.90 24.64
N GLN A 108 28.00 -11.34 23.47
CA GLN A 108 27.21 -10.50 22.58
C GLN A 108 25.73 -10.53 22.96
N THR A 109 25.07 -9.38 22.78
CA THR A 109 23.60 -9.31 22.81
C THR A 109 23.03 -9.90 21.53
N TYR A 110 21.96 -10.66 21.65
CA TYR A 110 21.30 -11.22 20.45
C TYR A 110 19.82 -10.83 20.38
N ALA A 111 19.31 -10.72 19.17
CA ALA A 111 17.91 -10.54 18.89
C ALA A 111 17.52 -11.33 17.65
N ARG A 112 16.39 -12.03 17.70
CA ARG A 112 15.81 -12.66 16.53
C ARG A 112 14.60 -11.88 16.07
N TRP A 113 14.54 -11.62 14.79
CA TRP A 113 13.51 -10.81 14.14
C TRP A 113 12.76 -11.62 13.10
N VAL A 114 11.49 -11.32 12.97
CA VAL A 114 10.65 -11.78 11.86
C VAL A 114 9.91 -10.57 11.30
N GLN A 115 9.93 -10.44 9.99
CA GLN A 115 9.22 -9.38 9.24
C GLN A 115 8.37 -10.02 8.17
N VAL A 116 7.14 -9.57 8.06
CA VAL A 116 6.20 -9.93 6.98
C VAL A 116 5.98 -8.70 6.12
N ASP A 117 6.23 -8.83 4.83
CA ASP A 117 5.92 -7.81 3.81
C ASP A 117 4.82 -8.37 2.89
N VAL A 118 3.69 -7.71 2.88
CA VAL A 118 2.54 -8.03 2.02
C VAL A 118 2.46 -6.97 0.93
N THR A 119 2.70 -7.39 -0.29
CA THR A 119 2.70 -6.51 -1.47
C THR A 119 1.41 -6.68 -2.25
N GLY A 120 0.77 -5.59 -2.64
CA GLY A 120 -0.42 -5.57 -3.49
C GLY A 120 -0.34 -4.52 -4.58
N THR A 121 -1.11 -4.70 -5.65
CA THR A 121 -1.16 -3.76 -6.78
C THR A 121 -2.46 -2.96 -6.71
N PHE A 122 -2.35 -1.65 -6.68
CA PHE A 122 -3.48 -0.71 -6.77
C PHE A 122 -3.60 -0.17 -8.19
N THR A 123 -4.82 -0.22 -8.73
CA THR A 123 -5.16 0.35 -10.04
C THR A 123 -6.06 1.56 -9.84
N PRO A 124 -5.58 2.78 -10.16
CA PRO A 124 -6.41 3.99 -10.12
C PRO A 124 -7.51 3.96 -11.19
N LEU A 125 -8.52 4.82 -11.08
CA LEU A 125 -9.60 4.96 -12.06
C LEU A 125 -9.08 5.40 -13.44
N PHE A 126 -8.02 6.21 -13.44
CA PHE A 126 -7.32 6.63 -14.65
C PHE A 126 -5.85 6.21 -14.57
N PRO A 127 -5.51 4.96 -14.97
CA PRO A 127 -4.13 4.49 -14.92
C PRO A 127 -3.24 5.31 -15.87
N SER A 128 -2.12 5.80 -15.38
CA SER A 128 -1.13 6.51 -16.22
C SER A 128 0.29 6.25 -15.73
N LYS A 129 1.13 5.77 -16.64
CA LYS A 129 2.58 5.60 -16.40
C LYS A 129 3.33 6.91 -16.14
N ARG A 130 2.69 8.06 -16.37
CA ARG A 130 3.27 9.39 -16.12
C ARG A 130 3.16 9.83 -14.67
N TYR A 131 2.38 9.13 -13.84
CA TYR A 131 2.31 9.44 -12.42
C TYR A 131 3.63 9.08 -11.73
N PRO A 132 4.15 9.95 -10.86
CA PRO A 132 5.34 9.64 -10.08
C PRO A 132 5.16 8.35 -9.26
N GLY A 133 6.08 7.40 -9.38
CA GLY A 133 6.02 6.11 -8.68
C GLY A 133 5.07 5.07 -9.30
N ALA A 134 4.44 5.37 -10.43
CA ALA A 134 3.62 4.38 -11.12
C ALA A 134 4.47 3.34 -11.86
N ASN A 135 3.99 2.11 -11.89
CA ASN A 135 4.51 1.03 -12.69
C ASN A 135 4.31 1.29 -14.21
N ALA A 136 4.93 0.49 -15.06
CA ALA A 136 4.79 0.59 -16.51
C ALA A 136 3.32 0.52 -17.01
N ASN A 137 2.44 -0.11 -16.24
CA ASN A 137 1.00 -0.25 -16.54
C ASN A 137 0.15 0.88 -15.93
N GLY A 138 0.76 1.89 -15.29
CA GLY A 138 0.04 2.96 -14.60
C GLY A 138 -0.60 2.54 -13.28
N THR A 139 -0.18 1.41 -12.70
CA THR A 139 -0.59 0.91 -11.39
C THR A 139 0.45 1.28 -10.32
N PHE A 140 0.10 1.15 -9.04
CA PHE A 140 1.01 1.37 -7.93
C PHE A 140 1.20 0.10 -7.12
N THR A 141 2.44 -0.17 -6.73
CA THR A 141 2.76 -1.23 -5.78
C THR A 141 2.65 -0.67 -4.37
N LEU A 142 1.81 -1.30 -3.56
CA LEU A 142 1.60 -0.93 -2.16
C LEU A 142 2.15 -2.04 -1.27
N HIS A 143 2.72 -1.67 -0.14
CA HIS A 143 3.30 -2.57 0.84
C HIS A 143 2.61 -2.40 2.19
N GLY A 144 2.31 -3.52 2.84
CA GLY A 144 1.95 -3.59 4.25
C GLY A 144 3.03 -4.36 4.99
N ILE A 145 3.74 -3.71 5.91
CA ILE A 145 4.89 -4.30 6.59
C ILE A 145 4.59 -4.39 8.09
N ALA A 146 4.85 -5.55 8.65
CA ALA A 146 4.83 -5.76 10.08
C ALA A 146 6.05 -6.59 10.49
N GLY A 147 6.59 -6.31 11.66
CA GLY A 147 7.75 -7.05 12.17
C GLY A 147 7.72 -7.13 13.69
N MET A 148 8.36 -8.14 14.23
CA MET A 148 8.51 -8.33 15.67
C MET A 148 9.85 -8.95 16.01
N ARG A 149 10.31 -8.69 17.23
CA ARG A 149 11.39 -9.42 17.86
C ARG A 149 10.81 -10.67 18.53
N THR A 150 11.37 -11.83 18.22
CA THR A 150 10.91 -13.13 18.75
C THR A 150 11.70 -13.60 19.97
N GLN A 151 12.94 -13.13 20.09
CA GLN A 151 13.84 -13.40 21.24
C GLN A 151 14.75 -12.20 21.48
#